data_bb65dc5bc3407aacfda60a00b915c334
#
_entry.id   bb65dc5bc3407aacfda60a00b915c334
#
_cell.length_a   1.000
_cell.length_b   1.000
_cell.length_c   1.000
_cell.angle_alpha   90.00
_cell.angle_beta   90.00
_cell.angle_gamma   90.00
#
_symmetry.space_group_name_H-M   'P 1'
#
loop_
_entity.id
_entity.type
_entity.pdbx_description
1 polymer ?
#
loop_
_entity_poly.entity_id
_entity_poly.type
_entity_poly.pdbx_seq_one_letter_code
_entity_poly.pdbx_strand_id
1 'polypeptide(L)'
;MSTSRDFGSASEPGSDERRQKKQNRFVMVGLTASVMLILAVVGVATVQYNSEADESSTSPSDGGLESTSHFRTTSAIEVICSPTDYKSSCESSLSKYVNDSSKPKDLVRAAVLAVVDGVAKAFNRSDSIKSDDPEVKAAIADCKEMHQYAVDELAKTLSHIDEHHLKQLPKQIPELKNWLSAVVAYQQTCIDGFPEGKLKSKMQAAMKSAKEITSNALAIVGKISSFLTLIQVAGFSRRLLEEEPAEPEWYVDGNPSWVSHGDRRLLQTPATPELTPNVTVAKDGSGDFTTISGALAKAPKKLLNGRYVIYVKEGVYEETVAVDKNTWNITMYGDGEQKTIVTGSKNFIDGVKTYHTATFAAIGDGFMAVDMAFLNTAGANKHQAVALRVQADRAIFLRCRMEAYQDTLYAHSHRQFYRDCLISGTIDFIFGDASAVFQHCTLTVRRPLNNQQNIVLAQGRSVLQESTGFVIQNCRIVAIPALADAKPKLRSYLGRPWQEFSNTIIMESEIGDFIEPEGYTPWEGSFALDTLSYAEYNNKGPGADTSKRVHWAGFKVISQEEASAYTASPFIQGDDWISKMGAPVSLGLYNE
;
A
#
# COMPACT_ATOMS: atom_id res chain seq x y z
N MET A 1 46.48 -46.66 27.20
CA MET A 1 47.41 -45.70 27.81
C MET A 1 47.17 -44.38 27.06
N SER A 2 46.56 -43.56 27.68
CA SER A 2 46.77 -42.40 28.56
C SER A 2 46.19 -41.17 27.85
N THR A 3 45.14 -40.68 28.27
CA THR A 3 44.65 -39.67 29.22
C THR A 3 44.34 -38.31 28.56
N SER A 4 43.07 -38.06 28.61
CA SER A 4 42.28 -36.83 28.76
C SER A 4 43.04 -35.53 29.14
N ARG A 5 42.48 -34.42 28.67
CA ARG A 5 42.05 -33.29 29.55
C ARG A 5 41.08 -32.36 28.84
N ASP A 6 39.90 -32.25 29.44
CA ASP A 6 38.91 -31.22 29.28
C ASP A 6 39.47 -29.83 29.60
N PHE A 7 39.02 -28.81 28.84
CA PHE A 7 38.77 -27.47 29.38
C PHE A 7 37.49 -26.92 28.80
N GLY A 8 36.44 -27.01 29.60
CA GLY A 8 35.21 -26.28 29.41
C GLY A 8 35.45 -24.80 29.70
N SER A 9 34.93 -23.96 28.83
CA SER A 9 34.73 -22.54 29.10
C SER A 9 33.24 -22.32 29.13
N ALA A 10 32.73 -22.14 30.35
CA ALA A 10 31.36 -21.71 30.61
C ALA A 10 31.24 -20.25 30.20
N SER A 11 30.45 -19.97 29.19
CA SER A 11 29.99 -18.60 28.85
C SER A 11 28.78 -18.28 29.70
N GLU A 12 28.86 -17.20 30.49
CA GLU A 12 27.81 -16.67 31.35
C GLU A 12 26.57 -16.22 30.55
N PRO A 13 25.34 -16.62 30.95
CA PRO A 13 24.11 -16.21 30.27
C PRO A 13 23.54 -14.90 30.80
N GLY A 14 24.34 -13.85 30.89
CA GLY A 14 23.92 -12.59 31.53
C GLY A 14 23.94 -11.33 30.67
N SER A 15 24.59 -11.36 29.52
CA SER A 15 24.80 -10.14 28.72
C SER A 15 23.70 -9.86 27.68
N ASP A 16 23.11 -10.91 27.11
CA ASP A 16 22.11 -10.78 26.05
C ASP A 16 20.71 -10.40 26.60
N GLU A 17 20.33 -10.93 27.76
CA GLU A 17 19.07 -10.54 28.42
C GLU A 17 19.05 -9.08 28.87
N ARG A 18 20.19 -8.55 29.29
CA ARG A 18 20.30 -7.11 29.65
C ARG A 18 20.30 -6.20 28.42
N ARG A 19 20.84 -6.63 27.32
CA ARG A 19 20.82 -5.90 26.04
C ARG A 19 19.42 -5.87 25.45
N GLN A 20 18.70 -6.99 25.48
CA GLN A 20 17.31 -7.12 25.02
C GLN A 20 16.34 -6.34 25.92
N LYS A 21 16.50 -6.35 27.25
CA LYS A 21 15.71 -5.50 28.17
C LYS A 21 15.97 -4.01 27.99
N LYS A 22 17.18 -3.58 27.66
CA LYS A 22 17.48 -2.18 27.32
C LYS A 22 16.85 -1.79 25.99
N GLN A 23 16.95 -2.64 24.97
CA GLN A 23 16.37 -2.38 23.65
C GLN A 23 14.85 -2.33 23.72
N ASN A 24 14.18 -3.23 24.44
CA ASN A 24 12.74 -3.21 24.65
C ASN A 24 12.26 -2.01 25.49
N ARG A 25 13.08 -1.51 26.41
CA ARG A 25 12.78 -0.28 27.15
C ARG A 25 12.88 0.97 26.27
N PHE A 26 13.84 1.03 25.35
CA PHE A 26 13.95 2.12 24.38
C PHE A 26 12.81 2.11 23.36
N VAL A 27 12.36 0.93 22.91
CA VAL A 27 11.20 0.79 22.00
C VAL A 27 9.90 1.18 22.70
N MET A 28 9.69 0.78 23.97
CA MET A 28 8.48 1.18 24.73
C MET A 28 8.46 2.68 25.04
N VAL A 29 9.58 3.27 25.39
CA VAL A 29 9.70 4.72 25.60
C VAL A 29 9.52 5.48 24.28
N GLY A 30 10.00 4.93 23.16
CA GLY A 30 9.79 5.49 21.83
C GLY A 30 8.33 5.47 21.39
N LEU A 31 7.60 4.38 21.61
CA LEU A 31 6.17 4.25 21.25
C LEU A 31 5.27 5.19 22.09
N THR A 32 5.49 5.26 23.39
CA THR A 32 4.75 6.21 24.26
C THR A 32 5.13 7.66 23.96
N ALA A 33 6.39 7.94 23.63
CA ALA A 33 6.83 9.27 23.24
C ALA A 33 6.24 9.71 21.89
N SER A 34 6.09 8.80 20.92
CA SER A 34 5.49 9.12 19.60
C SER A 34 4.00 9.44 19.71
N VAL A 35 3.24 8.67 20.50
CA VAL A 35 1.81 8.96 20.75
C VAL A 35 1.67 10.26 21.56
N MET A 36 2.53 10.50 22.55
CA MET A 36 2.55 11.74 23.32
C MET A 36 3.00 12.93 22.46
N LEU A 37 3.89 12.72 21.47
CA LEU A 37 4.31 13.78 20.54
C LEU A 37 3.18 14.16 19.59
N ILE A 38 2.43 13.19 19.08
CA ILE A 38 1.23 13.45 18.26
C ILE A 38 0.17 14.16 19.07
N LEU A 39 -0.09 13.73 20.29
CA LEU A 39 -1.02 14.40 21.21
C LEU A 39 -0.52 15.78 21.64
N ALA A 40 0.78 15.98 21.81
CA ALA A 40 1.37 17.27 22.10
C ALA A 40 1.35 18.24 20.91
N VAL A 41 1.61 17.75 19.68
CA VAL A 41 1.46 18.55 18.46
C VAL A 41 -0.01 18.94 18.25
N VAL A 42 -0.93 18.02 18.51
CA VAL A 42 -2.38 18.30 18.49
C VAL A 42 -2.76 19.30 19.60
N GLY A 43 -2.20 19.16 20.81
CA GLY A 43 -2.43 20.08 21.93
C GLY A 43 -1.87 21.48 21.69
N VAL A 44 -0.66 21.61 21.13
CA VAL A 44 -0.03 22.91 20.81
C VAL A 44 -0.78 23.59 19.66
N ALA A 45 -1.17 22.87 18.62
CA ALA A 45 -1.97 23.42 17.53
C ALA A 45 -3.34 23.93 17.99
N THR A 46 -3.99 23.23 18.95
CA THR A 46 -5.26 23.70 19.54
C THR A 46 -5.08 24.92 20.46
N VAL A 47 -3.97 25.01 21.19
CA VAL A 47 -3.66 26.18 22.06
C VAL A 47 -3.27 27.41 21.22
N GLN A 48 -2.44 27.25 20.17
CA GLN A 48 -2.13 28.36 19.27
C GLN A 48 -3.37 28.85 18.49
N TYR A 49 -4.22 27.92 18.04
CA TYR A 49 -5.46 28.25 17.36
C TYR A 49 -6.45 29.02 18.26
N ASN A 50 -6.55 28.68 19.53
CA ASN A 50 -7.38 29.40 20.49
C ASN A 50 -6.81 30.78 20.89
N SER A 51 -5.48 30.96 20.87
CA SER A 51 -4.86 32.25 21.20
C SER A 51 -5.00 33.31 20.07
N GLU A 52 -5.08 32.87 18.79
CA GLU A 52 -5.35 33.79 17.68
C GLU A 52 -6.84 34.23 17.56
N ALA A 53 -7.76 33.48 18.21
CA ALA A 53 -9.18 33.82 18.20
C ALA A 53 -9.58 34.88 19.24
N ASP A 54 -8.73 35.15 20.26
CA ASP A 54 -9.04 36.09 21.35
C ASP A 54 -8.58 37.54 21.09
N GLU A 55 -7.82 37.83 20.01
CA GLU A 55 -7.29 39.18 19.76
C GLU A 55 -8.15 40.06 18.83
N SER A 56 -9.36 39.66 18.41
CA SER A 56 -10.21 40.50 17.54
C SER A 56 -11.62 40.72 18.08
N SER A 57 -11.74 41.41 19.23
CA SER A 57 -13.04 41.93 19.63
C SER A 57 -12.90 43.31 20.30
N THR A 58 -13.04 44.36 19.50
CA THR A 58 -13.57 45.67 19.97
C THR A 58 -14.57 46.20 18.94
N SER A 59 -15.78 46.42 19.48
CA SER A 59 -17.00 46.90 18.83
C SER A 59 -16.95 48.38 18.39
N PRO A 60 -17.98 48.91 17.62
CA PRO A 60 -19.29 49.17 18.20
C PRO A 60 -20.53 48.91 17.31
N SER A 61 -21.65 48.77 18.01
CA SER A 61 -23.06 48.72 17.65
C SER A 61 -23.56 49.41 16.39
N ASP A 62 -24.35 48.69 15.57
CA ASP A 62 -25.64 49.22 15.10
C ASP A 62 -26.61 48.05 14.72
N GLY A 63 -27.90 48.24 14.95
CA GLY A 63 -28.90 47.21 14.93
C GLY A 63 -29.33 46.80 13.52
N GLY A 64 -29.34 45.50 13.29
CA GLY A 64 -29.94 44.87 12.12
C GLY A 64 -30.25 43.42 12.44
N LEU A 65 -31.47 42.95 12.22
CA LEU A 65 -31.91 41.56 12.42
C LEU A 65 -30.99 40.59 11.66
N GLU A 66 -29.99 40.06 12.32
CA GLU A 66 -29.22 38.94 11.84
C GLU A 66 -29.89 37.63 12.26
N SER A 67 -30.55 37.01 11.31
CA SER A 67 -30.89 35.59 11.38
C SER A 67 -29.57 34.80 11.29
N THR A 68 -28.84 34.69 12.39
CA THR A 68 -27.75 33.77 12.53
C THR A 68 -28.34 32.36 12.66
N SER A 69 -28.43 31.64 11.53
CA SER A 69 -28.64 30.20 11.56
C SER A 69 -27.39 29.56 12.19
N HIS A 70 -27.39 29.40 13.50
CA HIS A 70 -26.42 28.57 14.19
C HIS A 70 -26.52 27.14 13.62
N PHE A 71 -25.56 26.78 12.81
CA PHE A 71 -25.38 25.39 12.36
C PHE A 71 -25.01 24.60 13.62
N ARG A 72 -25.98 23.86 14.19
CA ARG A 72 -25.76 23.10 15.41
C ARG A 72 -24.74 22.01 15.11
N THR A 73 -23.74 21.83 15.97
CA THR A 73 -22.69 20.80 15.86
C THR A 73 -23.25 19.42 15.55
N THR A 74 -24.35 19.05 16.19
CA THR A 74 -25.06 17.78 15.93
C THR A 74 -25.46 17.64 14.47
N SER A 75 -26.04 18.69 13.86
CA SER A 75 -26.46 18.70 12.46
C SER A 75 -25.26 18.58 11.49
N ALA A 76 -24.13 19.19 11.83
CA ALA A 76 -22.89 19.09 11.05
C ALA A 76 -22.31 17.67 11.07
N ILE A 77 -22.31 17.03 12.23
CA ILE A 77 -21.85 15.65 12.40
C ILE A 77 -22.79 14.69 11.64
N GLU A 78 -24.10 14.84 11.72
CA GLU A 78 -25.07 14.04 10.97
C GLU A 78 -24.85 14.13 9.46
N VAL A 79 -24.62 15.34 8.94
CA VAL A 79 -24.37 15.58 7.52
C VAL A 79 -23.05 14.91 7.07
N ILE A 80 -21.96 15.09 7.82
CA ILE A 80 -20.67 14.52 7.41
C ILE A 80 -20.63 13.00 7.56
N CYS A 81 -21.38 12.42 8.52
CA CYS A 81 -21.51 10.99 8.71
C CYS A 81 -22.53 10.33 7.76
N SER A 82 -23.34 11.10 7.04
CA SER A 82 -24.38 10.55 6.16
C SER A 82 -23.88 9.57 5.08
N PRO A 83 -22.71 9.75 4.44
CA PRO A 83 -22.19 8.83 3.43
C PRO A 83 -21.40 7.64 4.01
N THR A 84 -21.29 7.53 5.33
CA THR A 84 -20.51 6.49 5.99
C THR A 84 -21.30 5.21 6.19
N ASP A 85 -20.60 4.07 6.15
CA ASP A 85 -21.21 2.75 6.35
C ASP A 85 -21.60 2.52 7.82
N TYR A 86 -20.87 3.14 8.75
CA TYR A 86 -21.02 2.96 10.21
C TYR A 86 -21.42 4.27 10.89
N LYS A 87 -22.64 4.78 10.58
CA LYS A 87 -23.12 6.11 11.01
C LYS A 87 -23.01 6.36 12.51
N SER A 88 -23.55 5.45 13.35
CA SER A 88 -23.50 5.60 14.81
C SER A 88 -22.08 5.64 15.35
N SER A 89 -21.16 4.84 14.78
CA SER A 89 -19.73 4.86 15.11
C SER A 89 -19.09 6.18 14.68
N CYS A 90 -19.47 6.71 13.50
CA CYS A 90 -19.03 8.00 13.01
C CYS A 90 -19.44 9.12 13.95
N GLU A 91 -20.73 9.28 14.23
CA GLU A 91 -21.30 10.33 15.06
C GLU A 91 -20.71 10.33 16.49
N SER A 92 -20.63 9.14 17.12
CA SER A 92 -20.06 8.99 18.46
C SER A 92 -18.55 9.26 18.54
N SER A 93 -17.84 9.04 17.43
CA SER A 93 -16.40 9.29 17.35
C SER A 93 -16.11 10.77 17.14
N LEU A 94 -16.79 11.43 16.19
CA LEU A 94 -16.57 12.81 15.83
C LEU A 94 -16.98 13.78 16.94
N SER A 95 -18.06 13.48 17.68
CA SER A 95 -18.55 14.32 18.79
C SER A 95 -17.50 14.59 19.90
N LYS A 96 -16.43 13.83 19.93
CA LYS A 96 -15.33 14.03 20.89
C LYS A 96 -14.35 15.15 20.48
N TYR A 97 -14.33 15.51 19.21
CA TYR A 97 -13.32 16.40 18.60
C TYR A 97 -13.90 17.69 18.03
N VAL A 98 -15.22 17.81 17.96
CA VAL A 98 -15.89 18.97 17.37
C VAL A 98 -16.82 19.66 18.40
N ASN A 99 -16.98 20.97 18.23
CA ASN A 99 -17.86 21.82 19.03
C ASN A 99 -18.57 22.83 18.14
N ASP A 100 -19.39 23.70 18.69
CA ASP A 100 -20.21 24.66 17.94
C ASP A 100 -19.41 25.71 17.15
N SER A 101 -18.12 25.87 17.44
CA SER A 101 -17.21 26.76 16.70
C SER A 101 -16.41 26.04 15.61
N SER A 102 -16.54 24.71 15.48
CA SER A 102 -15.78 23.92 14.51
C SER A 102 -16.14 24.26 13.08
N LYS A 103 -15.11 24.47 12.25
CA LYS A 103 -15.25 24.75 10.81
C LYS A 103 -15.34 23.43 10.01
N PRO A 104 -15.81 23.44 8.77
CA PRO A 104 -15.88 22.22 7.94
C PRO A 104 -14.57 21.45 7.78
N LYS A 105 -13.42 22.13 7.76
CA LYS A 105 -12.09 21.49 7.76
C LYS A 105 -11.85 20.69 9.04
N ASP A 106 -12.30 21.20 10.18
CA ASP A 106 -12.13 20.55 11.49
C ASP A 106 -12.90 19.25 11.58
N LEU A 107 -14.04 19.13 10.87
CA LEU A 107 -14.80 17.88 10.76
C LEU A 107 -14.02 16.78 10.03
N VAL A 108 -13.34 17.12 8.93
CA VAL A 108 -12.46 16.19 8.19
C VAL A 108 -11.28 15.78 9.08
N ARG A 109 -10.67 16.74 9.76
CA ARG A 109 -9.57 16.51 10.70
C ARG A 109 -10.02 15.63 11.86
N ALA A 110 -11.21 15.87 12.42
CA ALA A 110 -11.80 15.07 13.49
C ALA A 110 -12.01 13.61 13.11
N ALA A 111 -12.37 13.33 11.86
CA ALA A 111 -12.47 11.97 11.35
C ALA A 111 -11.14 11.22 11.42
N VAL A 112 -10.03 11.88 11.04
CA VAL A 112 -8.68 11.29 11.13
C VAL A 112 -8.22 11.14 12.58
N LEU A 113 -8.52 12.11 13.46
CA LEU A 113 -8.23 12.00 14.90
C LEU A 113 -8.97 10.81 15.55
N ALA A 114 -10.21 10.57 15.13
CA ALA A 114 -10.96 9.39 15.57
C ALA A 114 -10.26 8.08 15.15
N VAL A 115 -9.65 8.04 13.94
CA VAL A 115 -8.84 6.91 13.50
C VAL A 115 -7.60 6.74 14.38
N VAL A 116 -6.87 7.82 14.68
CA VAL A 116 -5.70 7.77 15.59
C VAL A 116 -6.05 7.09 16.91
N ASP A 117 -7.13 7.53 17.55
CA ASP A 117 -7.60 6.97 18.82
C ASP A 117 -8.04 5.49 18.68
N GLY A 118 -8.81 5.18 17.63
CA GLY A 118 -9.30 3.83 17.37
C GLY A 118 -8.17 2.85 17.14
N VAL A 119 -7.21 3.22 16.31
CA VAL A 119 -6.02 2.43 15.96
C VAL A 119 -5.14 2.21 17.20
N ALA A 120 -4.83 3.28 17.95
CA ALA A 120 -4.05 3.15 19.18
C ALA A 120 -4.70 2.18 20.19
N LYS A 121 -6.01 2.29 20.40
CA LYS A 121 -6.75 1.39 21.30
C LYS A 121 -6.74 -0.06 20.82
N ALA A 122 -6.88 -0.29 19.51
CA ALA A 122 -6.90 -1.62 18.93
C ALA A 122 -5.54 -2.31 19.04
N PHE A 123 -4.46 -1.61 18.67
CA PHE A 123 -3.10 -2.16 18.74
C PHE A 123 -2.60 -2.35 20.18
N ASN A 124 -2.95 -1.47 21.12
CA ASN A 124 -2.63 -1.63 22.54
C ASN A 124 -3.21 -2.94 23.14
N ARG A 125 -4.24 -3.52 22.54
CA ARG A 125 -4.74 -4.83 22.96
C ARG A 125 -3.77 -5.96 22.62
N SER A 126 -3.00 -5.87 21.54
CA SER A 126 -1.95 -6.83 21.24
C SER A 126 -0.85 -6.83 22.31
N ASP A 127 -0.51 -5.65 22.86
CA ASP A 127 0.50 -5.51 23.92
C ASP A 127 0.07 -6.12 25.23
N SER A 128 -1.24 -6.26 25.47
CA SER A 128 -1.78 -6.90 26.67
C SER A 128 -1.74 -8.44 26.62
N ILE A 129 -1.47 -9.02 25.46
CA ILE A 129 -1.39 -10.49 25.29
C ILE A 129 -0.07 -10.99 25.88
N LYS A 130 -0.18 -11.85 26.89
CA LYS A 130 0.96 -12.58 27.46
C LYS A 130 0.97 -14.00 26.91
N SER A 131 2.05 -14.41 26.28
CA SER A 131 2.24 -15.75 25.75
C SER A 131 3.72 -16.11 25.75
N ASP A 132 4.03 -17.36 26.03
CA ASP A 132 5.37 -17.94 25.86
C ASP A 132 5.55 -18.58 24.49
N ASP A 133 4.48 -18.75 23.74
CA ASP A 133 4.49 -19.27 22.38
C ASP A 133 5.30 -18.35 21.46
N PRO A 134 6.34 -18.86 20.79
CA PRO A 134 7.18 -18.07 19.88
C PRO A 134 6.39 -17.45 18.72
N GLU A 135 5.39 -18.17 18.18
CA GLU A 135 4.55 -17.66 17.08
C GLU A 135 3.70 -16.46 17.53
N VAL A 136 3.13 -16.54 18.73
CA VAL A 136 2.34 -15.45 19.30
C VAL A 136 3.25 -14.23 19.61
N LYS A 137 4.46 -14.48 20.13
CA LYS A 137 5.45 -13.40 20.34
C LYS A 137 5.84 -12.70 19.05
N ALA A 138 6.06 -13.45 17.98
CA ALA A 138 6.32 -12.89 16.65
C ALA A 138 5.13 -12.07 16.16
N ALA A 139 3.90 -12.57 16.27
CA ALA A 139 2.69 -11.83 15.89
C ALA A 139 2.52 -10.52 16.66
N ILE A 140 2.83 -10.50 17.97
CA ILE A 140 2.81 -9.26 18.78
C ILE A 140 3.88 -8.27 18.27
N ALA A 141 5.06 -8.75 17.90
CA ALA A 141 6.12 -7.91 17.34
C ALA A 141 5.68 -7.30 16.00
N ASP A 142 5.08 -8.10 15.13
CA ASP A 142 4.52 -7.65 13.85
C ASP A 142 3.43 -6.57 14.06
N CYS A 143 2.52 -6.77 15.01
CA CYS A 143 1.51 -5.77 15.35
C CYS A 143 2.12 -4.45 15.82
N LYS A 144 3.23 -4.48 16.58
CA LYS A 144 3.94 -3.26 16.99
C LYS A 144 4.55 -2.52 15.82
N GLU A 145 5.15 -3.25 14.89
CA GLU A 145 5.69 -2.69 13.65
C GLU A 145 4.56 -2.06 12.81
N MET A 146 3.45 -2.78 12.61
CA MET A 146 2.28 -2.28 11.89
C MET A 146 1.65 -1.06 12.56
N HIS A 147 1.59 -1.04 13.90
CA HIS A 147 1.13 0.14 14.64
C HIS A 147 2.01 1.36 14.36
N GLN A 148 3.34 1.20 14.38
CA GLN A 148 4.23 2.33 14.07
C GLN A 148 4.02 2.84 12.64
N TYR A 149 3.86 1.95 11.66
CA TYR A 149 3.56 2.36 10.28
C TYR A 149 2.21 3.08 10.20
N ALA A 150 1.17 2.59 10.88
CA ALA A 150 -0.13 3.26 10.91
C ALA A 150 -0.07 4.66 11.52
N VAL A 151 0.66 4.82 12.64
CA VAL A 151 0.89 6.13 13.28
C VAL A 151 1.57 7.12 12.33
N ASP A 152 2.57 6.67 11.58
CA ASP A 152 3.29 7.51 10.63
C ASP A 152 2.38 7.97 9.47
N GLU A 153 1.52 7.06 8.93
CA GLU A 153 0.57 7.43 7.88
C GLU A 153 -0.51 8.40 8.38
N LEU A 154 -1.00 8.21 9.61
CA LEU A 154 -1.96 9.10 10.21
C LEU A 154 -1.37 10.49 10.50
N ALA A 155 -0.10 10.54 10.92
CA ALA A 155 0.62 11.81 11.09
C ALA A 155 0.79 12.55 9.76
N LYS A 156 1.18 11.85 8.68
CA LYS A 156 1.21 12.42 7.32
C LYS A 156 -0.16 12.97 6.92
N THR A 157 -1.22 12.19 7.15
CA THR A 157 -2.60 12.57 6.81
C THR A 157 -3.04 13.85 7.52
N LEU A 158 -2.78 13.97 8.82
CA LEU A 158 -3.12 15.16 9.61
C LEU A 158 -2.31 16.38 9.16
N SER A 159 -0.97 16.24 9.02
CA SER A 159 -0.11 17.33 8.53
C SER A 159 -0.59 17.86 7.18
N HIS A 160 -0.91 16.95 6.26
CA HIS A 160 -1.38 17.30 4.92
C HIS A 160 -2.74 18.04 4.94
N ILE A 161 -3.68 17.62 5.81
CA ILE A 161 -4.93 18.35 6.03
C ILE A 161 -4.63 19.75 6.60
N ASP A 162 -3.74 19.86 7.57
CA ASP A 162 -3.43 21.13 8.26
C ASP A 162 -2.74 22.14 7.32
N GLU A 163 -1.88 21.67 6.41
CA GLU A 163 -1.14 22.49 5.44
C GLU A 163 -2.00 23.07 4.30
N HIS A 164 -3.15 22.44 3.99
CA HIS A 164 -3.99 22.83 2.86
C HIS A 164 -5.26 23.56 3.28
N HIS A 165 -5.65 24.57 2.52
CA HIS A 165 -6.96 25.19 2.70
C HIS A 165 -8.10 24.23 2.30
N LEU A 166 -9.28 24.42 2.90
CA LEU A 166 -10.44 23.56 2.66
C LEU A 166 -10.78 23.38 1.16
N LYS A 167 -10.64 24.46 0.36
CA LYS A 167 -10.90 24.43 -1.09
C LYS A 167 -9.89 23.59 -1.89
N GLN A 168 -8.70 23.37 -1.34
CA GLN A 168 -7.63 22.57 -1.98
C GLN A 168 -7.74 21.07 -1.63
N LEU A 169 -8.40 20.73 -0.53
CA LEU A 169 -8.55 19.33 -0.07
C LEU A 169 -9.15 18.38 -1.12
N PRO A 170 -10.08 18.78 -2.01
CA PRO A 170 -10.54 17.89 -3.09
C PRO A 170 -9.43 17.35 -3.99
N LYS A 171 -8.41 18.14 -4.28
CA LYS A 171 -7.25 17.70 -5.07
C LYS A 171 -6.35 16.72 -4.28
N GLN A 172 -6.49 16.67 -2.95
CA GLN A 172 -5.69 15.85 -2.06
C GLN A 172 -6.36 14.51 -1.68
N ILE A 173 -7.61 14.30 -2.14
CA ILE A 173 -8.36 13.07 -1.85
C ILE A 173 -7.55 11.80 -2.15
N PRO A 174 -6.86 11.66 -3.30
CA PRO A 174 -6.08 10.46 -3.59
C PRO A 174 -4.98 10.19 -2.57
N GLU A 175 -4.23 11.22 -2.14
CA GLU A 175 -3.17 11.10 -1.13
C GLU A 175 -3.74 10.66 0.22
N LEU A 176 -4.79 11.35 0.68
CA LEU A 176 -5.43 11.06 1.97
C LEU A 176 -6.01 9.65 1.99
N LYS A 177 -6.66 9.22 0.90
CA LYS A 177 -7.20 7.86 0.77
C LYS A 177 -6.09 6.81 0.72
N ASN A 178 -4.99 7.06 0.02
CA ASN A 178 -3.85 6.16 -0.05
C ASN A 178 -3.28 5.87 1.35
N TRP A 179 -3.01 6.91 2.15
CA TRP A 179 -2.48 6.73 3.51
C TRP A 179 -3.46 6.04 4.46
N LEU A 180 -4.74 6.41 4.42
CA LEU A 180 -5.77 5.76 5.24
C LEU A 180 -6.01 4.30 4.82
N SER A 181 -5.93 3.97 3.52
CA SER A 181 -6.00 2.57 3.05
C SER A 181 -4.82 1.75 3.56
N ALA A 182 -3.60 2.33 3.57
CA ALA A 182 -2.44 1.66 4.15
C ALA A 182 -2.62 1.35 5.64
N VAL A 183 -3.28 2.24 6.40
CA VAL A 183 -3.63 1.97 7.82
C VAL A 183 -4.52 0.74 7.94
N VAL A 184 -5.47 0.53 7.03
CA VAL A 184 -6.32 -0.68 7.01
C VAL A 184 -5.49 -1.93 6.70
N ALA A 185 -4.60 -1.87 5.70
CA ALA A 185 -3.70 -2.97 5.36
C ALA A 185 -2.81 -3.37 6.56
N TYR A 186 -2.30 -2.41 7.33
CA TYR A 186 -1.50 -2.66 8.54
C TYR A 186 -2.32 -3.31 9.66
N GLN A 187 -3.58 -2.90 9.84
CA GLN A 187 -4.50 -3.55 10.79
C GLN A 187 -4.74 -5.00 10.39
N GLN A 188 -4.93 -5.27 9.10
CA GLN A 188 -5.14 -6.64 8.61
C GLN A 188 -3.88 -7.49 8.79
N THR A 189 -2.69 -6.98 8.44
CA THR A 189 -1.42 -7.67 8.61
C THR A 189 -1.16 -8.06 10.07
N CYS A 190 -1.50 -7.18 11.03
CA CYS A 190 -1.44 -7.52 12.46
C CYS A 190 -2.35 -8.73 12.80
N ILE A 191 -3.58 -8.76 12.27
CA ILE A 191 -4.51 -9.90 12.50
C ILE A 191 -3.93 -11.18 11.91
N ASP A 192 -3.46 -11.12 10.66
CA ASP A 192 -2.97 -12.28 9.91
C ASP A 192 -1.68 -12.88 10.49
N GLY A 193 -0.92 -12.09 11.25
CA GLY A 193 0.24 -12.54 12.00
C GLY A 193 -0.09 -13.54 13.11
N PHE A 194 -1.32 -13.54 13.67
CA PHE A 194 -1.69 -14.49 14.72
C PHE A 194 -2.03 -15.88 14.16
N PRO A 195 -1.63 -16.96 14.87
CA PRO A 195 -2.05 -18.31 14.52
C PRO A 195 -3.57 -18.47 14.64
N GLU A 196 -4.14 -19.35 13.82
CA GLU A 196 -5.58 -19.64 13.84
C GLU A 196 -6.06 -20.03 15.24
N GLY A 197 -7.22 -19.53 15.64
CA GLY A 197 -7.84 -19.83 16.92
C GLY A 197 -8.26 -18.61 17.75
N LYS A 198 -8.41 -18.80 19.05
CA LYS A 198 -9.00 -17.81 19.97
C LYS A 198 -8.26 -16.46 20.01
N LEU A 199 -6.93 -16.46 19.83
CA LEU A 199 -6.15 -15.20 19.86
C LEU A 199 -6.39 -14.40 18.60
N LYS A 200 -6.39 -15.02 17.43
CA LYS A 200 -6.71 -14.37 16.15
C LYS A 200 -8.12 -13.79 16.19
N SER A 201 -9.12 -14.56 16.65
CA SER A 201 -10.49 -14.06 16.80
C SER A 201 -10.61 -12.87 17.76
N LYS A 202 -9.82 -12.87 18.86
CA LYS A 202 -9.77 -11.72 19.78
C LYS A 202 -9.15 -10.47 19.12
N MET A 203 -8.11 -10.64 18.30
CA MET A 203 -7.50 -9.55 17.57
C MET A 203 -8.42 -9.00 16.48
N GLN A 204 -9.12 -9.90 15.73
CA GLN A 204 -10.15 -9.49 14.78
C GLN A 204 -11.23 -8.64 15.46
N ALA A 205 -11.75 -9.07 16.61
CA ALA A 205 -12.75 -8.32 17.38
C ALA A 205 -12.19 -6.97 17.90
N ALA A 206 -10.91 -6.92 18.29
CA ALA A 206 -10.27 -5.69 18.75
C ALA A 206 -10.08 -4.68 17.61
N MET A 207 -9.70 -5.15 16.41
CA MET A 207 -9.46 -4.32 15.23
C MET A 207 -10.77 -3.88 14.53
N LYS A 208 -11.89 -4.58 14.77
CA LYS A 208 -13.17 -4.30 14.11
C LYS A 208 -13.58 -2.83 14.23
N SER A 209 -13.60 -2.29 15.44
CA SER A 209 -13.98 -0.89 15.68
C SER A 209 -13.00 0.10 15.02
N ALA A 210 -11.70 -0.20 15.02
CA ALA A 210 -10.70 0.64 14.35
C ALA A 210 -10.90 0.63 12.82
N LYS A 211 -11.20 -0.53 12.22
CA LYS A 211 -11.52 -0.65 10.80
C LYS A 211 -12.80 0.13 10.44
N GLU A 212 -13.86 0.03 11.24
CA GLU A 212 -15.10 0.78 11.04
C GLU A 212 -14.86 2.31 11.06
N ILE A 213 -14.08 2.80 12.03
CA ILE A 213 -13.74 4.22 12.12
C ILE A 213 -12.87 4.64 10.93
N THR A 214 -11.92 3.80 10.49
CA THR A 214 -11.08 4.08 9.31
C THR A 214 -11.91 4.09 8.03
N SER A 215 -12.89 3.17 7.89
CA SER A 215 -13.87 3.18 6.79
C SER A 215 -14.64 4.49 6.74
N ASN A 216 -15.13 4.95 7.90
CA ASN A 216 -15.84 6.22 7.99
C ASN A 216 -14.97 7.41 7.58
N ALA A 217 -13.72 7.46 8.01
CA ALA A 217 -12.78 8.51 7.62
C ALA A 217 -12.49 8.49 6.09
N LEU A 218 -12.32 7.31 5.50
CA LEU A 218 -12.16 7.13 4.05
C LEU A 218 -13.39 7.61 3.27
N ALA A 219 -14.61 7.31 3.76
CA ALA A 219 -15.86 7.77 3.17
C ALA A 219 -15.98 9.30 3.24
N ILE A 220 -15.67 9.90 4.39
CA ILE A 220 -15.70 11.36 4.60
C ILE A 220 -14.69 12.04 3.67
N VAL A 221 -13.44 11.55 3.63
CA VAL A 221 -12.40 12.08 2.72
C VAL A 221 -12.86 11.97 1.27
N GLY A 222 -13.41 10.84 0.85
CA GLY A 222 -13.90 10.63 -0.52
C GLY A 222 -15.06 11.56 -0.93
N LYS A 223 -15.75 12.19 0.02
CA LYS A 223 -16.89 13.09 -0.21
C LYS A 223 -16.63 14.57 0.10
N ILE A 224 -15.38 14.96 0.32
CA ILE A 224 -15.01 16.36 0.62
C ILE A 224 -15.58 17.33 -0.43
N SER A 225 -15.48 17.00 -1.72
CA SER A 225 -16.04 17.84 -2.81
C SER A 225 -17.54 18.07 -2.67
N SER A 226 -18.30 17.03 -2.33
CA SER A 226 -19.76 17.12 -2.12
C SER A 226 -20.10 17.98 -0.90
N PHE A 227 -19.32 17.87 0.18
CA PHE A 227 -19.48 18.74 1.37
C PHE A 227 -19.26 20.21 1.04
N LEU A 228 -18.24 20.53 0.25
CA LEU A 228 -17.99 21.91 -0.16
C LEU A 228 -19.17 22.49 -0.92
N THR A 229 -19.78 21.72 -1.82
CA THR A 229 -20.97 22.15 -2.56
C THR A 229 -22.15 22.40 -1.62
N LEU A 230 -22.41 21.52 -0.67
CA LEU A 230 -23.50 21.68 0.32
C LEU A 230 -23.29 22.92 1.21
N ILE A 231 -22.08 23.18 1.65
CA ILE A 231 -21.72 24.35 2.46
C ILE A 231 -21.92 25.64 1.65
N GLN A 232 -21.57 25.65 0.36
CA GLN A 232 -21.77 26.80 -0.54
C GLN A 232 -23.26 27.11 -0.74
N VAL A 233 -24.10 26.11 -0.92
CA VAL A 233 -25.55 26.25 -1.08
C VAL A 233 -26.23 26.72 0.21
N ALA A 234 -25.75 26.29 1.39
CA ALA A 234 -26.29 26.66 2.70
C ALA A 234 -25.94 28.11 3.15
N GLY A 235 -25.38 28.95 2.31
CA GLY A 235 -25.15 30.38 2.61
C GLY A 235 -23.87 30.74 3.35
N PHE A 236 -22.93 29.79 3.53
CA PHE A 236 -21.59 30.07 4.08
C PHE A 236 -20.67 30.86 3.12
N SER A 237 -21.15 31.19 1.91
CA SER A 237 -20.33 31.66 0.77
C SER A 237 -19.92 33.11 0.81
N ARG A 238 -20.40 33.95 1.72
CA ARG A 238 -20.16 35.41 1.63
C ARG A 238 -18.81 35.93 2.13
N ARG A 239 -17.97 35.10 2.78
CA ARG A 239 -16.66 35.53 3.32
C ARG A 239 -15.43 34.77 2.81
N LEU A 240 -15.57 33.86 1.84
CA LEU A 240 -14.46 33.02 1.36
C LEU A 240 -14.15 33.16 -0.14
N LEU A 241 -14.68 34.19 -0.80
CA LEU A 241 -14.34 34.56 -2.17
C LEU A 241 -13.28 35.67 -2.14
N GLU A 242 -12.05 35.36 -1.73
CA GLU A 242 -10.88 36.01 -2.30
C GLU A 242 -10.61 35.32 -3.64
N GLU A 243 -10.64 36.08 -4.72
CA GLU A 243 -10.26 35.64 -6.06
C GLU A 243 -8.81 35.15 -6.02
N GLU A 244 -8.61 33.85 -6.25
CA GLU A 244 -7.27 33.37 -6.60
C GLU A 244 -6.90 33.92 -7.98
N PRO A 245 -5.65 34.39 -8.17
CA PRO A 245 -5.16 34.72 -9.49
C PRO A 245 -5.26 33.49 -10.38
N ALA A 246 -5.75 33.68 -11.61
CA ALA A 246 -5.80 32.63 -12.63
C ALA A 246 -4.44 31.92 -12.71
N GLU A 247 -4.44 30.59 -12.70
CA GLU A 247 -3.21 29.82 -12.90
C GLU A 247 -2.55 30.29 -14.21
N PRO A 248 -1.23 30.55 -14.22
CA PRO A 248 -0.55 30.93 -15.43
C PRO A 248 -0.70 29.83 -16.50
N GLU A 249 -0.93 30.20 -17.74
CA GLU A 249 -0.97 29.32 -18.93
C GLU A 249 0.42 28.68 -19.23
N TRP A 250 0.96 27.89 -18.28
CA TRP A 250 2.26 27.23 -18.40
C TRP A 250 2.17 25.81 -18.97
N TYR A 251 0.96 25.29 -19.17
CA TYR A 251 0.75 23.94 -19.69
C TYR A 251 -0.12 23.97 -20.95
N VAL A 252 0.38 23.39 -22.03
CA VAL A 252 -0.38 23.06 -23.23
C VAL A 252 -0.28 21.55 -23.43
N ASP A 253 -1.43 20.87 -23.53
CA ASP A 253 -1.52 19.40 -23.71
C ASP A 253 -0.74 18.58 -22.68
N GLY A 254 -0.83 18.96 -21.40
CA GLY A 254 -0.20 18.22 -20.28
C GLY A 254 1.32 18.34 -20.20
N ASN A 255 1.94 19.22 -20.99
CA ASN A 255 3.39 19.50 -20.98
C ASN A 255 3.68 20.98 -20.75
N PRO A 256 4.77 21.33 -20.05
CA PRO A 256 5.19 22.71 -19.91
C PRO A 256 5.36 23.38 -21.29
N SER A 257 4.85 24.61 -21.46
CA SER A 257 4.83 25.33 -22.74
C SER A 257 6.22 25.59 -23.36
N TRP A 258 7.29 25.47 -22.55
CA TRP A 258 8.68 25.64 -22.99
C TRP A 258 9.32 24.38 -23.59
N VAL A 259 8.66 23.22 -23.54
CA VAL A 259 9.15 21.97 -24.14
C VAL A 259 8.82 21.96 -25.63
N SER A 260 9.84 21.96 -26.50
CA SER A 260 9.66 21.94 -27.95
C SER A 260 9.02 20.64 -28.47
N HIS A 261 8.35 20.70 -29.63
CA HIS A 261 7.78 19.50 -30.28
C HIS A 261 8.82 18.40 -30.61
N GLY A 262 10.10 18.77 -30.77
CA GLY A 262 11.21 17.83 -30.96
C GLY A 262 11.55 17.08 -29.67
N ASP A 263 11.56 17.77 -28.54
CA ASP A 263 11.87 17.20 -27.23
C ASP A 263 10.73 16.30 -26.73
N ARG A 264 9.47 16.58 -27.13
CA ARG A 264 8.31 15.71 -26.86
C ARG A 264 8.44 14.34 -27.54
N ARG A 265 9.10 14.24 -28.70
CA ARG A 265 9.39 12.94 -29.37
C ARG A 265 10.51 12.17 -28.65
N LEU A 266 11.47 12.83 -28.04
CA LEU A 266 12.54 12.22 -27.25
C LEU A 266 12.02 11.66 -25.92
N LEU A 267 10.96 12.25 -25.35
CA LEU A 267 10.26 11.73 -24.17
C LEU A 267 9.42 10.47 -24.45
N GLN A 268 9.13 10.18 -25.73
CA GLN A 268 8.39 8.99 -26.18
C GLN A 268 9.29 7.80 -26.56
N THR A 269 10.62 7.99 -26.64
CA THR A 269 11.57 6.90 -26.86
C THR A 269 11.98 6.29 -25.52
N PRO A 270 12.00 4.96 -25.38
CA PRO A 270 12.44 4.31 -24.14
C PRO A 270 13.97 4.32 -24.03
N ALA A 271 14.56 5.50 -23.93
CA ALA A 271 15.91 5.61 -23.41
C ALA A 271 15.80 5.66 -21.91
N THR A 272 16.21 4.58 -21.23
CA THR A 272 16.55 4.64 -19.80
C THR A 272 17.42 5.88 -19.60
N PRO A 273 17.07 6.83 -18.71
CA PRO A 273 17.99 7.93 -18.41
C PRO A 273 19.32 7.30 -18.03
N GLU A 274 20.44 7.83 -18.53
CA GLU A 274 21.78 7.38 -18.16
C GLU A 274 21.93 7.60 -16.65
N LEU A 275 21.64 6.55 -15.87
CA LEU A 275 21.63 6.59 -14.42
C LEU A 275 23.08 6.61 -13.94
N THR A 276 23.56 7.76 -13.46
CA THR A 276 24.86 7.85 -12.80
C THR A 276 24.72 7.33 -11.36
N PRO A 277 25.40 6.22 -11.00
CA PRO A 277 25.28 5.66 -9.66
C PRO A 277 26.00 6.53 -8.61
N ASN A 278 25.40 6.64 -7.44
CA ASN A 278 26.05 7.18 -6.26
C ASN A 278 27.00 6.13 -5.63
N VAL A 279 26.64 4.86 -5.74
CA VAL A 279 27.44 3.72 -5.27
C VAL A 279 27.22 2.52 -6.18
N THR A 280 28.24 1.67 -6.25
CA THR A 280 28.24 0.40 -6.98
C THR A 280 28.37 -0.76 -6.03
N VAL A 281 27.49 -1.75 -6.18
CA VAL A 281 27.57 -3.04 -5.50
C VAL A 281 28.14 -4.07 -6.47
N ALA A 282 29.22 -4.74 -6.09
CA ALA A 282 29.83 -5.78 -6.91
C ALA A 282 30.34 -6.92 -6.01
N LYS A 283 29.87 -8.12 -6.25
CA LYS A 283 30.16 -9.30 -5.42
C LYS A 283 31.66 -9.69 -5.46
N ASP A 284 32.33 -9.38 -6.55
CA ASP A 284 33.77 -9.60 -6.77
C ASP A 284 34.67 -8.58 -6.08
N GLY A 285 34.10 -7.60 -5.37
CA GLY A 285 34.86 -6.54 -4.70
C GLY A 285 35.27 -5.38 -5.60
N SER A 286 34.89 -5.35 -6.86
CA SER A 286 35.21 -4.25 -7.82
C SER A 286 34.29 -3.01 -7.66
N GLY A 287 33.36 -3.03 -6.72
CA GLY A 287 32.47 -1.92 -6.38
C GLY A 287 32.77 -1.31 -5.01
N ASP A 288 31.95 -0.35 -4.59
CA ASP A 288 32.05 0.28 -3.28
C ASP A 288 31.59 -0.67 -2.15
N PHE A 289 30.70 -1.61 -2.48
CA PHE A 289 30.15 -2.60 -1.56
C PHE A 289 30.08 -3.98 -2.22
N THR A 290 30.20 -5.04 -1.42
CA THR A 290 30.03 -6.43 -1.88
C THR A 290 28.61 -6.95 -1.65
N THR A 291 27.77 -6.21 -0.89
CA THR A 291 26.40 -6.57 -0.54
C THR A 291 25.45 -5.41 -0.78
N ILE A 292 24.22 -5.72 -1.19
CA ILE A 292 23.15 -4.73 -1.37
C ILE A 292 22.77 -4.11 -0.01
N SER A 293 22.68 -4.93 1.03
CA SER A 293 22.39 -4.47 2.40
C SER A 293 23.43 -3.48 2.92
N GLY A 294 24.71 -3.67 2.56
CA GLY A 294 25.80 -2.75 2.90
C GLY A 294 25.64 -1.38 2.22
N ALA A 295 25.28 -1.36 0.95
CA ALA A 295 25.01 -0.12 0.22
C ALA A 295 23.79 0.63 0.78
N LEU A 296 22.70 -0.07 1.07
CA LEU A 296 21.48 0.52 1.66
C LEU A 296 21.71 1.09 3.07
N ALA A 297 22.61 0.50 3.86
CA ALA A 297 22.96 1.00 5.18
C ALA A 297 23.67 2.39 5.12
N LYS A 298 24.26 2.74 3.99
CA LYS A 298 24.91 4.04 3.74
C LYS A 298 24.00 5.04 3.02
N ALA A 299 22.86 4.58 2.48
CA ALA A 299 21.93 5.46 1.80
C ALA A 299 21.37 6.54 2.74
N PRO A 300 21.17 7.78 2.25
CA PRO A 300 20.61 8.87 3.04
C PRO A 300 19.19 8.52 3.51
N LYS A 301 18.86 8.98 4.72
CA LYS A 301 17.51 8.82 5.26
C LYS A 301 16.64 10.03 4.91
N LYS A 302 15.36 9.76 4.61
CA LYS A 302 14.34 10.77 4.29
C LYS A 302 14.79 11.77 3.21
N LEU A 303 15.39 11.25 2.15
CA LEU A 303 15.82 12.07 1.01
C LEU A 303 14.60 12.70 0.33
N LEU A 304 14.42 14.01 0.47
CA LEU A 304 13.26 14.72 -0.08
C LEU A 304 13.44 15.10 -1.55
N ASN A 305 14.67 15.45 -1.95
CA ASN A 305 14.96 15.94 -3.29
C ASN A 305 15.99 15.05 -3.99
N GLY A 306 15.71 14.71 -5.25
CA GLY A 306 16.55 13.84 -6.04
C GLY A 306 16.40 12.36 -5.66
N ARG A 307 17.28 11.53 -6.19
CA ARG A 307 17.29 10.08 -5.99
C ARG A 307 18.68 9.60 -5.62
N TYR A 308 18.77 8.63 -4.73
CA TYR A 308 20.02 7.93 -4.44
C TYR A 308 20.09 6.66 -5.30
N VAL A 309 21.07 6.60 -6.18
CA VAL A 309 21.17 5.60 -7.23
C VAL A 309 22.19 4.54 -6.84
N ILE A 310 21.78 3.29 -6.80
CA ILE A 310 22.61 2.13 -6.50
C ILE A 310 22.70 1.26 -7.77
N TYR A 311 23.90 1.14 -8.33
CA TYR A 311 24.18 0.18 -9.37
C TYR A 311 24.58 -1.16 -8.76
N VAL A 312 23.89 -2.23 -9.14
CA VAL A 312 24.19 -3.59 -8.68
C VAL A 312 24.68 -4.39 -9.88
N LYS A 313 25.98 -4.65 -9.94
CA LYS A 313 26.61 -5.44 -11.01
C LYS A 313 26.03 -6.85 -11.07
N GLU A 314 26.23 -7.50 -12.23
CA GLU A 314 25.85 -8.90 -12.41
C GLU A 314 26.39 -9.79 -11.28
N GLY A 315 25.56 -10.73 -10.85
CA GLY A 315 25.88 -11.67 -9.78
C GLY A 315 24.63 -12.19 -9.07
N VAL A 316 24.80 -13.25 -8.31
CA VAL A 316 23.77 -13.82 -7.45
C VAL A 316 24.01 -13.38 -6.02
N TYR A 317 23.17 -12.50 -5.50
CA TYR A 317 23.23 -11.94 -4.16
C TYR A 317 22.27 -12.72 -3.25
N GLU A 318 22.84 -13.63 -2.46
CA GLU A 318 22.07 -14.43 -1.50
C GLU A 318 21.92 -13.62 -0.21
N GLU A 319 20.92 -12.74 -0.17
CA GLU A 319 20.67 -11.80 0.91
C GLU A 319 19.17 -11.67 1.20
N THR A 320 18.81 -11.44 2.46
CA THR A 320 17.49 -10.88 2.81
C THR A 320 17.64 -9.36 2.89
N VAL A 321 17.09 -8.65 1.91
CA VAL A 321 17.26 -7.21 1.75
C VAL A 321 16.00 -6.46 2.18
N ALA A 322 16.14 -5.39 2.95
CA ALA A 322 15.06 -4.47 3.26
C ALA A 322 15.48 -3.02 3.03
N VAL A 323 14.73 -2.30 2.19
CA VAL A 323 14.80 -0.84 2.09
C VAL A 323 13.86 -0.30 3.15
N ASP A 324 14.40 0.13 4.29
CA ASP A 324 13.62 0.55 5.43
C ASP A 324 12.76 1.80 5.16
N LYS A 325 11.72 2.01 5.99
CA LYS A 325 10.72 3.07 5.85
C LYS A 325 11.31 4.49 5.76
N ASN A 326 12.48 4.73 6.33
CA ASN A 326 13.11 6.05 6.30
C ASN A 326 14.11 6.22 5.13
N THR A 327 14.29 5.21 4.29
CA THR A 327 15.21 5.24 3.14
C THR A 327 14.43 5.51 1.86
N TRP A 328 14.19 6.80 1.56
CA TRP A 328 13.33 7.26 0.48
C TRP A 328 14.07 7.50 -0.82
N ASN A 329 13.32 7.43 -1.95
CA ASN A 329 13.80 7.79 -3.28
C ASN A 329 15.06 7.03 -3.71
N ILE A 330 15.10 5.74 -3.43
CA ILE A 330 16.17 4.85 -3.92
C ILE A 330 15.84 4.41 -5.35
N THR A 331 16.81 4.51 -6.24
CA THR A 331 16.82 3.79 -7.52
C THR A 331 17.88 2.71 -7.47
N MET A 332 17.50 1.48 -7.70
CA MET A 332 18.42 0.35 -7.79
C MET A 332 18.33 -0.24 -9.21
N TYR A 333 19.45 -0.40 -9.90
CA TYR A 333 19.45 -0.98 -11.22
C TYR A 333 20.55 -2.01 -11.39
N GLY A 334 20.29 -3.02 -12.23
CA GLY A 334 21.20 -4.13 -12.52
C GLY A 334 21.64 -4.20 -13.97
N ASP A 335 22.39 -5.26 -14.30
CA ASP A 335 22.85 -5.58 -15.66
C ASP A 335 21.84 -6.40 -16.47
N GLY A 336 20.66 -6.62 -15.92
CA GLY A 336 19.57 -7.39 -16.52
C GLY A 336 18.93 -8.37 -15.55
N GLU A 337 17.67 -8.67 -15.76
CA GLU A 337 16.85 -9.55 -14.91
C GLU A 337 17.36 -10.99 -14.80
N GLN A 338 18.23 -11.41 -15.72
CA GLN A 338 18.86 -12.73 -15.71
C GLN A 338 20.30 -12.71 -15.17
N LYS A 339 20.85 -11.54 -14.93
CA LYS A 339 22.24 -11.34 -14.53
C LYS A 339 22.37 -10.84 -13.11
N THR A 340 21.59 -9.83 -12.71
CA THR A 340 21.61 -9.27 -11.36
C THR A 340 20.46 -9.87 -10.56
N ILE A 341 20.75 -10.83 -9.70
CA ILE A 341 19.77 -11.69 -9.03
C ILE A 341 19.91 -11.56 -7.51
N VAL A 342 18.85 -11.13 -6.84
CA VAL A 342 18.72 -11.21 -5.38
C VAL A 342 17.92 -12.46 -5.05
N THR A 343 18.46 -13.35 -4.20
CA THR A 343 17.85 -14.65 -3.92
C THR A 343 17.83 -14.98 -2.45
N GLY A 344 16.83 -15.78 -2.04
CA GLY A 344 16.65 -16.32 -0.70
C GLY A 344 15.74 -17.52 -0.73
N SER A 345 15.49 -18.13 0.45
CA SER A 345 14.68 -19.35 0.56
C SER A 345 13.85 -19.43 1.84
N LYS A 346 13.65 -18.30 2.54
CA LYS A 346 12.76 -18.24 3.70
C LYS A 346 11.34 -18.61 3.31
N ASN A 347 10.65 -19.39 4.14
CA ASN A 347 9.35 -19.93 3.81
C ASN A 347 8.51 -20.24 5.06
N PHE A 348 7.22 -20.45 4.87
CA PHE A 348 6.28 -20.69 5.95
C PHE A 348 6.52 -22.04 6.68
N ILE A 349 6.81 -23.10 5.95
CA ILE A 349 7.00 -24.45 6.54
C ILE A 349 8.19 -24.50 7.51
N ASP A 350 9.23 -23.72 7.25
CA ASP A 350 10.40 -23.62 8.13
C ASP A 350 10.18 -22.63 9.29
N GLY A 351 8.92 -22.22 9.55
CA GLY A 351 8.51 -21.43 10.71
C GLY A 351 8.63 -19.91 10.53
N VAL A 352 8.83 -19.41 9.30
CA VAL A 352 8.86 -17.96 9.04
C VAL A 352 7.49 -17.50 8.59
N LYS A 353 6.91 -16.50 9.26
CA LYS A 353 5.63 -15.90 8.85
C LYS A 353 5.73 -15.31 7.44
N THR A 354 4.65 -15.41 6.65
CA THR A 354 4.61 -14.97 5.23
C THR A 354 5.20 -13.57 5.03
N TYR A 355 4.84 -12.61 5.88
CA TYR A 355 5.34 -11.23 5.85
C TYR A 355 6.88 -11.14 5.90
N HIS A 356 7.55 -12.06 6.63
CA HIS A 356 9.00 -12.10 6.82
C HIS A 356 9.74 -13.06 5.89
N THR A 357 9.02 -13.81 5.04
CA THR A 357 9.66 -14.72 4.08
C THR A 357 10.28 -13.99 2.89
N ALA A 358 9.93 -12.72 2.69
CA ALA A 358 10.39 -11.94 1.53
C ALA A 358 11.92 -11.90 1.41
N THR A 359 12.40 -12.28 0.24
CA THR A 359 13.82 -12.12 -0.12
C THR A 359 14.19 -10.65 -0.18
N PHE A 360 13.33 -9.83 -0.79
CA PHE A 360 13.50 -8.38 -0.86
C PHE A 360 12.23 -7.67 -0.38
N ALA A 361 12.38 -6.66 0.49
CA ALA A 361 11.29 -5.83 0.97
C ALA A 361 11.55 -4.35 0.64
N ALA A 362 10.73 -3.75 -0.22
CA ALA A 362 10.74 -2.33 -0.53
C ALA A 362 9.70 -1.62 0.36
N ILE A 363 10.16 -0.85 1.37
CA ILE A 363 9.28 -0.18 2.34
C ILE A 363 9.38 1.34 2.23
N GLY A 364 10.56 1.88 1.92
CA GLY A 364 10.80 3.32 1.80
C GLY A 364 10.19 3.92 0.54
N ASP A 365 9.43 5.00 0.69
CA ASP A 365 8.68 5.66 -0.36
C ASP A 365 9.54 6.05 -1.58
N GLY A 366 8.97 5.98 -2.78
CA GLY A 366 9.63 6.34 -4.03
C GLY A 366 10.70 5.33 -4.49
N PHE A 367 10.65 4.07 -4.06
CA PHE A 367 11.58 3.03 -4.50
C PHE A 367 11.42 2.71 -5.98
N MET A 368 12.53 2.52 -6.68
CA MET A 368 12.53 2.07 -8.07
C MET A 368 13.57 0.98 -8.27
N ALA A 369 13.18 -0.13 -8.90
CA ALA A 369 14.07 -1.18 -9.36
C ALA A 369 14.01 -1.32 -10.88
N VAL A 370 15.17 -1.51 -11.52
CA VAL A 370 15.30 -1.62 -12.98
C VAL A 370 16.26 -2.76 -13.33
N ASP A 371 15.87 -3.63 -14.27
CA ASP A 371 16.74 -4.68 -14.83
C ASP A 371 17.35 -5.61 -13.76
N MET A 372 16.52 -6.08 -12.81
CA MET A 372 16.94 -6.97 -11.71
C MET A 372 15.98 -8.13 -11.51
N ALA A 373 16.43 -9.16 -10.81
CA ALA A 373 15.58 -10.26 -10.37
C ALA A 373 15.51 -10.40 -8.86
N PHE A 374 14.33 -10.78 -8.37
CA PHE A 374 14.03 -11.12 -6.99
C PHE A 374 13.47 -12.54 -6.95
N LEU A 375 14.17 -13.47 -6.31
CA LEU A 375 13.84 -14.89 -6.31
C LEU A 375 13.65 -15.40 -4.89
N ASN A 376 12.63 -16.24 -4.69
CA ASN A 376 12.57 -17.12 -3.52
C ASN A 376 12.60 -18.57 -4.00
N THR A 377 13.65 -19.29 -3.61
CA THR A 377 13.98 -20.61 -4.11
C THR A 377 13.50 -21.75 -3.21
N ALA A 378 12.62 -21.48 -2.24
CA ALA A 378 12.12 -22.49 -1.30
C ALA A 378 11.42 -23.69 -1.98
N GLY A 379 10.68 -23.44 -3.08
CA GLY A 379 9.98 -24.49 -3.83
C GLY A 379 8.51 -24.67 -3.44
N ALA A 380 7.76 -25.38 -4.27
CA ALA A 380 6.31 -25.54 -4.14
C ALA A 380 5.86 -26.24 -2.84
N ASN A 381 6.70 -27.10 -2.27
CA ASN A 381 6.43 -27.87 -1.05
C ASN A 381 6.64 -27.08 0.25
N LYS A 382 7.12 -25.84 0.14
CA LYS A 382 7.41 -24.98 1.29
C LYS A 382 6.31 -23.94 1.56
N HIS A 383 5.18 -24.05 0.84
CA HIS A 383 4.03 -23.15 0.93
C HIS A 383 4.43 -21.68 0.67
N GLN A 384 3.92 -20.73 1.46
CA GLN A 384 4.16 -19.30 1.27
C GLN A 384 5.66 -18.95 1.36
N ALA A 385 6.19 -18.36 0.33
CA ALA A 385 7.60 -18.01 0.21
C ALA A 385 7.78 -16.81 -0.74
N VAL A 386 7.76 -15.61 -0.17
CA VAL A 386 7.72 -14.35 -0.91
C VAL A 386 9.09 -14.03 -1.54
N ALA A 387 9.12 -13.72 -2.83
CA ALA A 387 10.31 -13.21 -3.50
C ALA A 387 10.46 -11.69 -3.28
N LEU A 388 9.36 -10.96 -3.45
CA LEU A 388 9.34 -9.50 -3.32
C LEU A 388 8.12 -9.04 -2.52
N ARG A 389 8.32 -8.24 -1.47
CA ARG A 389 7.28 -7.52 -0.75
C ARG A 389 7.42 -6.03 -0.97
N VAL A 390 6.33 -5.35 -1.35
CA VAL A 390 6.31 -3.92 -1.64
C VAL A 390 5.29 -3.21 -0.76
N GLN A 391 5.77 -2.26 0.02
CA GLN A 391 5.02 -1.45 0.96
C GLN A 391 5.28 0.05 0.74
N ALA A 392 6.19 0.36 -0.18
CA ALA A 392 6.58 1.72 -0.53
C ALA A 392 5.50 2.41 -1.36
N ASP A 393 5.13 3.64 -1.01
CA ASP A 393 4.31 4.47 -1.89
C ASP A 393 5.09 4.91 -3.13
N ARG A 394 4.42 4.94 -4.30
CA ARG A 394 5.02 5.31 -5.59
C ARG A 394 6.23 4.42 -5.95
N ALA A 395 6.10 3.12 -5.71
CA ALA A 395 7.12 2.16 -6.09
C ALA A 395 7.03 1.77 -7.57
N ILE A 396 8.18 1.69 -8.25
CA ILE A 396 8.28 1.29 -9.66
C ILE A 396 9.20 0.08 -9.81
N PHE A 397 8.73 -0.91 -10.57
CA PHE A 397 9.54 -2.04 -11.03
C PHE A 397 9.51 -2.08 -12.56
N LEU A 398 10.66 -1.91 -13.19
CA LEU A 398 10.80 -1.81 -14.64
C LEU A 398 11.73 -2.92 -15.14
N ARG A 399 11.25 -3.77 -16.06
CA ARG A 399 11.99 -4.91 -16.64
C ARG A 399 12.63 -5.80 -15.57
N CYS A 400 11.87 -6.06 -14.50
CA CYS A 400 12.29 -6.90 -13.38
C CYS A 400 11.67 -8.29 -13.47
N ARG A 401 12.32 -9.27 -12.82
CA ARG A 401 11.81 -10.62 -12.68
C ARG A 401 11.54 -10.94 -11.20
N MET A 402 10.31 -11.39 -10.90
CA MET A 402 9.90 -11.90 -9.59
C MET A 402 9.55 -13.38 -9.75
N GLU A 403 10.25 -14.25 -9.03
CA GLU A 403 10.08 -15.69 -9.22
C GLU A 403 10.07 -16.46 -7.91
N ALA A 404 8.97 -17.18 -7.66
CA ALA A 404 8.81 -18.13 -6.58
C ALA A 404 7.71 -19.15 -6.95
N TYR A 405 6.99 -19.67 -5.95
CA TYR A 405 5.85 -20.56 -6.12
C TYR A 405 4.61 -19.93 -5.48
N GLN A 406 4.18 -20.34 -4.30
CA GLN A 406 3.07 -19.71 -3.59
C GLN A 406 3.50 -18.36 -3.02
N ASP A 407 2.68 -17.31 -3.21
CA ASP A 407 2.90 -15.97 -2.64
C ASP A 407 4.16 -15.28 -3.16
N THR A 408 4.41 -15.26 -4.48
CA THR A 408 5.64 -14.72 -5.07
C THR A 408 5.80 -13.22 -4.84
N LEU A 409 4.77 -12.43 -5.16
CA LEU A 409 4.77 -10.96 -5.06
C LEU A 409 3.72 -10.51 -4.05
N TYR A 410 4.18 -9.99 -2.93
CA TYR A 410 3.34 -9.36 -1.92
C TYR A 410 3.24 -7.85 -2.19
N ALA A 411 2.28 -7.44 -3.02
CA ALA A 411 1.91 -6.05 -3.23
C ALA A 411 1.10 -5.56 -2.01
N HIS A 412 1.81 -5.24 -0.91
CA HIS A 412 1.26 -5.15 0.43
C HIS A 412 0.37 -3.91 0.63
N SER A 413 0.83 -2.73 0.27
CA SER A 413 0.10 -1.47 0.48
C SER A 413 0.61 -0.36 -0.43
N HIS A 414 -0.11 0.77 -0.49
CA HIS A 414 0.21 1.96 -1.26
C HIS A 414 0.18 1.80 -2.78
N ARG A 415 0.63 2.85 -3.52
CA ARG A 415 0.60 2.88 -4.98
C ARG A 415 1.86 2.25 -5.55
N GLN A 416 1.67 1.31 -6.48
CA GLN A 416 2.74 0.53 -7.09
C GLN A 416 2.54 0.43 -8.60
N PHE A 417 3.62 0.46 -9.35
CA PHE A 417 3.62 0.33 -10.80
C PHE A 417 4.66 -0.68 -11.27
N TYR A 418 4.23 -1.63 -12.08
CA TYR A 418 5.06 -2.70 -12.66
C TYR A 418 4.98 -2.63 -14.17
N ARG A 419 6.14 -2.52 -14.83
CA ARG A 419 6.22 -2.39 -16.28
C ARG A 419 7.24 -3.34 -16.87
N ASP A 420 6.82 -4.05 -17.95
CA ASP A 420 7.67 -5.00 -18.68
C ASP A 420 8.32 -6.07 -17.77
N CYS A 421 7.63 -6.46 -16.68
CA CYS A 421 8.13 -7.42 -15.71
C CYS A 421 7.69 -8.85 -16.03
N LEU A 422 8.53 -9.83 -15.63
CA LEU A 422 8.16 -11.23 -15.57
C LEU A 422 7.86 -11.61 -14.13
N ILE A 423 6.62 -12.06 -13.87
CA ILE A 423 6.20 -12.49 -12.53
C ILE A 423 5.73 -13.94 -12.63
N SER A 424 6.36 -14.84 -11.87
CA SER A 424 6.04 -16.26 -11.97
C SER A 424 5.77 -16.91 -10.64
N GLY A 425 4.73 -17.76 -10.59
CA GLY A 425 4.34 -18.45 -9.38
C GLY A 425 3.21 -19.47 -9.57
N THR A 426 2.60 -19.88 -8.45
CA THR A 426 1.55 -20.89 -8.43
C THR A 426 0.27 -20.41 -7.74
N ILE A 427 0.20 -20.46 -6.42
CA ILE A 427 -0.98 -20.13 -5.63
C ILE A 427 -0.83 -18.68 -5.16
N ASP A 428 -1.84 -17.84 -5.42
CA ASP A 428 -1.91 -16.44 -4.95
C ASP A 428 -0.62 -15.66 -5.25
N PHE A 429 -0.02 -15.91 -6.43
CA PHE A 429 1.35 -15.47 -6.64
C PHE A 429 1.52 -13.96 -6.84
N ILE A 430 0.42 -13.21 -6.96
CA ILE A 430 0.35 -11.76 -6.77
C ILE A 430 -0.76 -11.50 -5.76
N PHE A 431 -0.41 -11.08 -4.55
CA PHE A 431 -1.37 -10.88 -3.46
C PHE A 431 -1.06 -9.62 -2.65
N GLY A 432 -2.02 -9.15 -1.88
CA GLY A 432 -1.87 -7.97 -1.03
C GLY A 432 -2.98 -6.94 -1.19
N ASP A 433 -2.81 -5.79 -0.56
CA ASP A 433 -3.80 -4.71 -0.50
C ASP A 433 -3.25 -3.36 -1.00
N ALA A 434 -2.43 -3.41 -2.04
CA ALA A 434 -1.92 -2.23 -2.72
C ALA A 434 -2.90 -1.69 -3.78
N SER A 435 -2.73 -0.43 -4.16
CA SER A 435 -3.20 0.11 -5.44
C SER A 435 -2.12 -0.16 -6.48
N ALA A 436 -2.18 -1.32 -7.15
CA ALA A 436 -1.11 -1.77 -8.04
C ALA A 436 -1.56 -1.89 -9.50
N VAL A 437 -0.78 -1.29 -10.41
CA VAL A 437 -0.99 -1.38 -11.85
C VAL A 437 0.16 -2.14 -12.50
N PHE A 438 -0.19 -3.17 -13.25
CA PHE A 438 0.73 -4.00 -14.03
C PHE A 438 0.49 -3.72 -15.52
N GLN A 439 1.50 -3.23 -16.21
CA GLN A 439 1.44 -2.95 -17.63
C GLN A 439 2.50 -3.71 -18.40
N HIS A 440 2.11 -4.34 -19.52
CA HIS A 440 3.04 -5.07 -20.41
C HIS A 440 3.82 -6.20 -19.72
N CYS A 441 3.31 -6.68 -18.57
CA CYS A 441 3.97 -7.74 -17.82
C CYS A 441 3.62 -9.13 -18.36
N THR A 442 4.51 -10.09 -18.15
CA THR A 442 4.25 -11.51 -18.40
C THR A 442 4.04 -12.21 -17.06
N LEU A 443 2.81 -12.67 -16.85
CA LEU A 443 2.41 -13.42 -15.65
C LEU A 443 2.49 -14.90 -15.98
N THR A 444 3.53 -15.57 -15.46
CA THR A 444 3.86 -16.95 -15.83
C THR A 444 3.40 -17.92 -14.76
N VAL A 445 2.41 -18.74 -15.08
CA VAL A 445 1.87 -19.72 -14.14
C VAL A 445 2.74 -20.99 -14.18
N ARG A 446 3.28 -21.33 -13.01
CA ARG A 446 4.16 -22.49 -12.79
C ARG A 446 3.35 -23.74 -12.47
N ARG A 447 4.01 -24.89 -12.50
CA ARG A 447 3.39 -26.13 -12.06
C ARG A 447 3.37 -26.22 -10.53
N PRO A 448 2.19 -26.27 -9.90
CA PRO A 448 2.04 -26.50 -8.45
C PRO A 448 2.21 -27.99 -8.12
N LEU A 449 2.02 -28.36 -6.85
CA LEU A 449 1.89 -29.77 -6.47
C LEU A 449 0.59 -30.35 -7.04
N ASN A 450 0.55 -31.67 -7.22
CA ASN A 450 -0.58 -32.34 -7.90
C ASN A 450 -1.93 -32.20 -7.16
N ASN A 451 -1.93 -31.89 -5.87
CA ASN A 451 -3.12 -31.65 -5.05
C ASN A 451 -3.47 -30.17 -4.90
N GLN A 452 -2.82 -29.30 -5.64
CA GLN A 452 -3.00 -27.85 -5.59
C GLN A 452 -3.61 -27.31 -6.89
N GLN A 453 -4.06 -26.09 -6.87
CA GLN A 453 -4.52 -25.34 -8.04
C GLN A 453 -3.79 -23.98 -8.11
N ASN A 454 -3.68 -23.41 -9.30
CA ASN A 454 -3.04 -22.12 -9.48
C ASN A 454 -4.03 -20.96 -9.35
N ILE A 455 -3.58 -19.88 -8.73
CA ILE A 455 -4.31 -18.63 -8.59
C ILE A 455 -3.34 -17.49 -8.94
N VAL A 456 -3.69 -16.69 -9.93
CA VAL A 456 -2.84 -15.57 -10.37
C VAL A 456 -2.89 -14.43 -9.35
N LEU A 457 -4.10 -14.02 -8.95
CA LEU A 457 -4.34 -12.84 -8.14
C LEU A 457 -5.13 -13.16 -6.86
N ALA A 458 -4.68 -12.64 -5.73
CA ALA A 458 -5.40 -12.68 -4.45
C ALA A 458 -5.38 -11.30 -3.78
N GLN A 459 -6.22 -10.39 -4.28
CA GLN A 459 -6.29 -9.03 -3.78
C GLN A 459 -7.03 -8.96 -2.43
N GLY A 460 -6.55 -8.13 -1.52
CA GLY A 460 -6.88 -8.15 -0.09
C GLY A 460 -7.60 -6.92 0.46
N ARG A 461 -8.33 -6.15 -0.36
CA ARG A 461 -9.13 -5.02 0.14
C ARG A 461 -10.18 -5.50 1.14
N SER A 462 -10.08 -5.02 2.37
CA SER A 462 -10.91 -5.47 3.48
C SER A 462 -12.00 -4.47 3.90
N VAL A 463 -11.96 -3.25 3.34
CA VAL A 463 -12.94 -2.18 3.56
C VAL A 463 -13.38 -1.59 2.22
N LEU A 464 -14.68 -1.41 2.02
CA LEU A 464 -15.24 -0.93 0.75
C LEU A 464 -14.66 0.43 0.30
N GLN A 465 -14.37 1.31 1.25
CA GLN A 465 -13.95 2.69 0.98
C GLN A 465 -12.45 2.84 0.63
N GLU A 466 -11.66 1.78 0.73
CA GLU A 466 -10.24 1.79 0.32
C GLU A 466 -10.09 2.07 -1.18
N SER A 467 -8.97 2.73 -1.56
CA SER A 467 -8.64 2.99 -2.97
C SER A 467 -7.83 1.87 -3.63
N THR A 468 -7.69 0.73 -2.96
CA THR A 468 -6.83 -0.38 -3.36
C THR A 468 -7.46 -1.31 -4.39
N GLY A 469 -6.62 -2.04 -5.10
CA GLY A 469 -7.02 -3.00 -6.12
C GLY A 469 -5.84 -3.37 -7.02
N PHE A 470 -6.00 -4.45 -7.78
CA PHE A 470 -5.03 -4.88 -8.78
C PHE A 470 -5.57 -4.65 -10.18
N VAL A 471 -4.79 -3.97 -11.01
CA VAL A 471 -5.09 -3.75 -12.42
C VAL A 471 -4.05 -4.43 -13.29
N ILE A 472 -4.49 -5.38 -14.09
CA ILE A 472 -3.66 -6.10 -15.08
C ILE A 472 -4.02 -5.58 -16.46
N GLN A 473 -3.18 -4.71 -17.02
CA GLN A 473 -3.44 -4.02 -18.28
C GLN A 473 -2.41 -4.38 -19.33
N ASN A 474 -2.88 -4.83 -20.51
CA ASN A 474 -2.06 -5.19 -21.66
C ASN A 474 -0.92 -6.17 -21.29
N CYS A 475 -1.23 -7.14 -20.42
CA CYS A 475 -0.32 -8.17 -19.94
C CYS A 475 -0.57 -9.50 -20.67
N ARG A 476 0.33 -10.46 -20.45
CA ARG A 476 0.19 -11.83 -20.95
C ARG A 476 0.15 -12.80 -19.78
N ILE A 477 -0.90 -13.63 -19.70
CA ILE A 477 -1.06 -14.67 -18.67
C ILE A 477 -0.81 -16.01 -19.38
N VAL A 478 0.34 -16.63 -19.08
CA VAL A 478 0.86 -17.80 -19.80
C VAL A 478 1.25 -18.94 -18.85
N ALA A 479 1.16 -20.18 -19.33
CA ALA A 479 1.63 -21.35 -18.59
C ALA A 479 3.06 -21.72 -19.01
N ILE A 480 3.86 -22.21 -18.06
CA ILE A 480 5.10 -22.90 -18.44
C ILE A 480 4.78 -24.24 -19.09
N PRO A 481 5.66 -24.80 -19.97
CA PRO A 481 5.43 -26.10 -20.61
C PRO A 481 5.10 -27.22 -19.60
N ALA A 482 5.80 -27.29 -18.47
CA ALA A 482 5.56 -28.29 -17.45
C ALA A 482 4.16 -28.24 -16.80
N LEU A 483 3.45 -27.11 -16.86
CA LEU A 483 2.06 -26.99 -16.46
C LEU A 483 1.12 -27.38 -17.62
N ALA A 484 1.39 -26.91 -18.83
CA ALA A 484 0.59 -27.22 -20.02
C ALA A 484 0.53 -28.73 -20.29
N ASP A 485 1.64 -29.44 -20.08
CA ASP A 485 1.77 -30.90 -20.30
C ASP A 485 1.30 -31.74 -19.11
N ALA A 486 0.84 -31.13 -18.00
CA ALA A 486 0.48 -31.85 -16.77
C ALA A 486 -0.72 -32.78 -16.98
N LYS A 487 -0.61 -34.02 -16.48
CA LYS A 487 -1.67 -35.02 -16.49
C LYS A 487 -1.82 -35.61 -15.07
N PRO A 488 -3.01 -35.52 -14.43
CA PRO A 488 -4.20 -34.81 -14.91
C PRO A 488 -3.95 -33.32 -15.07
N LYS A 489 -4.80 -32.61 -15.84
CA LYS A 489 -4.76 -31.14 -15.97
C LYS A 489 -4.91 -30.50 -14.59
N LEU A 490 -4.02 -29.58 -14.26
CA LEU A 490 -4.06 -28.83 -13.01
C LEU A 490 -4.87 -27.54 -13.22
N ARG A 491 -5.86 -27.31 -12.35
CA ARG A 491 -6.74 -26.14 -12.47
C ARG A 491 -5.97 -24.85 -12.26
N SER A 492 -6.31 -23.83 -13.04
CA SER A 492 -5.69 -22.50 -12.96
C SER A 492 -6.75 -21.42 -13.11
N TYR A 493 -6.73 -20.44 -12.22
CA TYR A 493 -7.71 -19.36 -12.15
C TYR A 493 -7.03 -17.99 -12.20
N LEU A 494 -7.75 -16.99 -12.71
CA LEU A 494 -7.30 -15.60 -12.75
C LEU A 494 -7.20 -14.98 -11.35
N GLY A 495 -8.07 -15.39 -10.42
CA GLY A 495 -8.03 -14.87 -9.07
C GLY A 495 -9.02 -15.49 -8.12
N ARG A 496 -8.86 -15.15 -6.84
CA ARG A 496 -9.80 -15.40 -5.75
C ARG A 496 -9.81 -14.26 -4.72
N PRO A 497 -10.93 -13.98 -4.03
CA PRO A 497 -11.00 -12.87 -3.07
C PRO A 497 -10.35 -13.26 -1.74
N TRP A 498 -9.18 -12.68 -1.43
CA TRP A 498 -8.55 -12.89 -0.13
C TRP A 498 -9.30 -12.18 1.01
N GLN A 499 -9.88 -11.00 0.73
CA GLN A 499 -10.69 -10.25 1.70
C GLN A 499 -12.04 -9.83 1.11
N GLU A 500 -12.95 -9.37 1.97
CA GLU A 500 -14.38 -9.17 1.71
C GLU A 500 -14.68 -8.27 0.50
N PHE A 501 -13.89 -7.23 0.28
CA PHE A 501 -14.07 -6.24 -0.80
C PHE A 501 -12.98 -6.33 -1.86
N SER A 502 -12.37 -7.51 -2.04
CA SER A 502 -11.32 -7.74 -3.03
C SER A 502 -11.64 -7.09 -4.38
N ASN A 503 -10.68 -6.36 -4.96
CA ASN A 503 -10.87 -5.54 -6.16
C ASN A 503 -9.81 -5.88 -7.22
N THR A 504 -10.25 -6.44 -8.36
CA THR A 504 -9.34 -6.92 -9.40
C THR A 504 -9.90 -6.62 -10.78
N ILE A 505 -9.11 -5.98 -11.62
CA ILE A 505 -9.46 -5.65 -13.00
C ILE A 505 -8.42 -6.24 -13.94
N ILE A 506 -8.87 -7.05 -14.91
CA ILE A 506 -8.04 -7.58 -15.98
C ILE A 506 -8.54 -7.00 -17.30
N MET A 507 -7.72 -6.20 -17.97
CA MET A 507 -8.12 -5.50 -19.17
C MET A 507 -7.04 -5.51 -20.26
N GLU A 508 -7.48 -5.55 -21.52
CA GLU A 508 -6.63 -5.50 -22.73
C GLU A 508 -5.52 -6.56 -22.75
N SER A 509 -5.65 -7.63 -21.96
CA SER A 509 -4.62 -8.63 -21.70
C SER A 509 -4.85 -9.92 -22.49
N GLU A 510 -3.77 -10.64 -22.78
CA GLU A 510 -3.80 -11.95 -23.45
C GLU A 510 -3.88 -13.06 -22.38
N ILE A 511 -4.93 -13.89 -22.45
CA ILE A 511 -5.20 -14.96 -21.47
C ILE A 511 -5.08 -16.32 -22.18
N GLY A 512 -4.20 -17.20 -21.67
CA GLY A 512 -3.97 -18.54 -22.20
C GLY A 512 -5.13 -19.50 -21.93
N ASP A 513 -5.20 -20.59 -22.73
CA ASP A 513 -6.24 -21.63 -22.71
C ASP A 513 -6.22 -22.55 -21.48
N PHE A 514 -5.20 -22.45 -20.66
CA PHE A 514 -5.05 -23.24 -19.44
C PHE A 514 -5.89 -22.71 -18.25
N ILE A 515 -6.40 -21.46 -18.36
CA ILE A 515 -7.32 -20.87 -17.38
C ILE A 515 -8.68 -21.59 -17.47
N GLU A 516 -9.22 -21.95 -16.32
CA GLU A 516 -10.55 -22.56 -16.23
C GLU A 516 -11.63 -21.58 -16.75
N PRO A 517 -12.68 -22.07 -17.44
CA PRO A 517 -13.70 -21.20 -18.04
C PRO A 517 -14.42 -20.29 -17.05
N GLU A 518 -14.55 -20.71 -15.78
CA GLU A 518 -15.11 -19.93 -14.68
C GLU A 518 -14.26 -18.70 -14.37
N GLY A 519 -13.01 -18.68 -14.77
CA GLY A 519 -12.04 -17.60 -14.59
C GLY A 519 -11.58 -17.39 -13.15
N TYR A 520 -12.47 -17.46 -12.18
CA TYR A 520 -12.23 -17.19 -10.76
C TYR A 520 -12.69 -18.35 -9.89
N THR A 521 -12.16 -18.44 -8.67
CA THR A 521 -12.57 -19.44 -7.67
C THR A 521 -12.85 -18.77 -6.33
N PRO A 522 -13.81 -19.24 -5.51
CA PRO A 522 -14.03 -18.67 -4.19
C PRO A 522 -12.82 -18.90 -3.27
N TRP A 523 -12.66 -18.05 -2.27
CA TRP A 523 -11.71 -18.27 -1.19
C TRP A 523 -12.16 -19.40 -0.28
N GLU A 524 -13.37 -19.25 0.29
CA GLU A 524 -14.03 -20.25 1.12
C GLU A 524 -15.55 -20.07 1.03
N GLY A 525 -16.25 -21.13 0.63
CA GLY A 525 -17.71 -21.12 0.51
C GLY A 525 -18.23 -19.94 -0.32
N SER A 526 -19.12 -19.12 0.25
CA SER A 526 -19.67 -17.91 -0.37
C SER A 526 -19.00 -16.61 0.10
N PHE A 527 -17.90 -16.69 0.84
CA PHE A 527 -17.21 -15.50 1.36
C PHE A 527 -16.85 -14.53 0.24
N ALA A 528 -17.17 -13.25 0.42
CA ALA A 528 -16.88 -12.11 -0.46
C ALA A 528 -17.54 -12.14 -1.85
N LEU A 529 -18.30 -13.17 -2.25
CA LEU A 529 -18.81 -13.29 -3.62
C LEU A 529 -19.82 -12.18 -4.01
N ASP A 530 -20.52 -11.62 -3.02
CA ASP A 530 -21.47 -10.52 -3.23
C ASP A 530 -20.85 -9.12 -3.06
N THR A 531 -19.66 -9.03 -2.47
CA THR A 531 -19.03 -7.76 -2.07
C THR A 531 -17.75 -7.43 -2.83
N LEU A 532 -17.09 -8.43 -3.42
CA LEU A 532 -15.92 -8.24 -4.27
C LEU A 532 -16.25 -7.37 -5.51
N SER A 533 -15.23 -6.80 -6.14
CA SER A 533 -15.33 -6.06 -7.40
C SER A 533 -14.34 -6.64 -8.41
N TYR A 534 -14.79 -7.61 -9.18
CA TYR A 534 -13.98 -8.22 -10.24
C TYR A 534 -14.50 -7.80 -11.61
N ALA A 535 -13.58 -7.35 -12.47
CA ALA A 535 -13.94 -6.86 -13.78
C ALA A 535 -13.00 -7.34 -14.89
N GLU A 536 -13.56 -7.61 -16.07
CA GLU A 536 -12.80 -7.87 -17.28
C GLU A 536 -13.21 -6.89 -18.38
N TYR A 537 -12.23 -6.42 -19.18
CA TYR A 537 -12.45 -5.54 -20.31
C TYR A 537 -11.50 -5.86 -21.47
N ASN A 538 -12.06 -6.08 -22.67
CA ASN A 538 -11.32 -6.21 -23.94
C ASN A 538 -10.10 -7.15 -23.89
N ASN A 539 -10.18 -8.25 -23.15
CA ASN A 539 -9.14 -9.27 -23.08
C ASN A 539 -9.12 -10.12 -24.35
N LYS A 540 -7.98 -10.70 -24.69
CA LYS A 540 -7.71 -11.49 -25.89
C LYS A 540 -7.21 -12.89 -25.53
N GLY A 541 -7.18 -13.77 -26.52
CA GLY A 541 -6.68 -15.13 -26.38
C GLY A 541 -7.76 -16.13 -25.98
N PRO A 542 -7.42 -17.43 -26.02
CA PRO A 542 -8.41 -18.50 -25.87
C PRO A 542 -9.00 -18.60 -24.45
N GLY A 543 -8.32 -18.08 -23.43
CA GLY A 543 -8.83 -18.02 -22.05
C GLY A 543 -9.67 -16.77 -21.76
N ALA A 544 -9.88 -15.86 -22.74
CA ALA A 544 -10.58 -14.58 -22.53
C ALA A 544 -12.11 -14.68 -22.76
N ASP A 545 -12.65 -15.85 -23.16
CA ASP A 545 -14.10 -16.04 -23.31
C ASP A 545 -14.80 -15.92 -21.95
N THR A 546 -15.62 -14.89 -21.80
CA THR A 546 -16.35 -14.60 -20.55
C THR A 546 -17.72 -15.29 -20.47
N SER A 547 -18.15 -16.02 -21.49
CA SER A 547 -19.48 -16.66 -21.56
C SER A 547 -19.74 -17.69 -20.46
N LYS A 548 -18.69 -18.23 -19.85
CA LYS A 548 -18.74 -19.24 -18.78
C LYS A 548 -18.10 -18.76 -17.48
N ARG A 549 -17.84 -17.45 -17.34
CA ARG A 549 -17.31 -16.88 -16.10
C ARG A 549 -18.30 -17.07 -14.93
N VAL A 550 -17.76 -16.98 -13.73
CA VAL A 550 -18.56 -17.02 -12.51
C VAL A 550 -19.73 -16.03 -12.54
N HIS A 551 -20.86 -16.42 -11.96
CA HIS A 551 -22.06 -15.57 -11.86
C HIS A 551 -22.17 -14.90 -10.49
N TRP A 552 -21.06 -14.42 -9.93
CA TRP A 552 -21.07 -13.70 -8.67
C TRP A 552 -21.59 -12.27 -8.86
N ALA A 553 -22.31 -11.74 -7.85
CA ALA A 553 -22.85 -10.37 -7.92
C ALA A 553 -21.74 -9.31 -8.14
N GLY A 554 -20.55 -9.57 -7.63
CA GLY A 554 -19.40 -8.68 -7.76
C GLY A 554 -18.59 -8.81 -9.05
N PHE A 555 -18.87 -9.81 -9.92
CA PHE A 555 -18.18 -9.96 -11.21
C PHE A 555 -18.93 -9.24 -12.34
N LYS A 556 -18.19 -8.53 -13.20
CA LYS A 556 -18.74 -7.82 -14.37
C LYS A 556 -17.78 -7.83 -15.56
N VAL A 557 -18.34 -7.88 -16.77
CA VAL A 557 -17.65 -7.40 -17.97
C VAL A 557 -18.04 -5.93 -18.12
N ILE A 558 -17.05 -5.05 -18.08
CA ILE A 558 -17.26 -3.59 -18.00
C ILE A 558 -17.12 -2.89 -19.36
N SER A 559 -17.69 -1.69 -19.45
CA SER A 559 -17.55 -0.82 -20.62
C SER A 559 -16.18 -0.14 -20.69
N GLN A 560 -15.86 0.48 -21.85
CA GLN A 560 -14.67 1.30 -22.02
C GLN A 560 -14.60 2.47 -21.04
N GLU A 561 -15.73 3.14 -20.81
CA GLU A 561 -15.81 4.26 -19.86
C GLU A 561 -15.51 3.79 -18.43
N GLU A 562 -16.08 2.66 -18.01
CA GLU A 562 -15.77 2.07 -16.69
C GLU A 562 -14.30 1.63 -16.59
N ALA A 563 -13.74 1.01 -17.65
CA ALA A 563 -12.35 0.57 -17.70
C ALA A 563 -11.36 1.73 -17.62
N SER A 564 -11.69 2.89 -18.22
CA SER A 564 -10.85 4.10 -18.19
C SER A 564 -10.57 4.58 -16.77
N ALA A 565 -11.48 4.36 -15.81
CA ALA A 565 -11.30 4.71 -14.41
C ALA A 565 -10.20 3.89 -13.69
N TYR A 566 -9.78 2.77 -14.28
CA TYR A 566 -8.76 1.87 -13.74
C TYR A 566 -7.40 1.99 -14.43
N THR A 567 -7.24 2.92 -15.37
CA THR A 567 -5.94 3.17 -16.01
C THR A 567 -4.98 3.87 -15.05
N ALA A 568 -3.70 3.94 -15.41
CA ALA A 568 -2.65 4.41 -14.48
C ALA A 568 -2.87 5.86 -13.99
N SER A 569 -3.42 6.76 -14.84
CA SER A 569 -3.67 8.15 -14.44
C SER A 569 -4.73 8.25 -13.32
N PRO A 570 -6.00 7.85 -13.50
CA PRO A 570 -7.01 8.04 -12.47
C PRO A 570 -6.85 7.08 -11.27
N PHE A 571 -6.35 5.86 -11.49
CA PHE A 571 -6.32 4.84 -10.44
C PHE A 571 -5.19 5.04 -9.43
N ILE A 572 -3.98 5.37 -9.91
CA ILE A 572 -2.80 5.57 -9.05
C ILE A 572 -2.16 6.95 -9.21
N GLN A 573 -2.81 7.90 -9.89
CA GLN A 573 -2.29 9.23 -10.23
C GLN A 573 -0.92 9.13 -10.93
N GLY A 574 -0.82 8.20 -11.89
CA GLY A 574 0.44 7.84 -12.55
C GLY A 574 1.09 8.99 -13.33
N ASP A 575 0.30 9.93 -13.83
CA ASP A 575 0.73 11.18 -14.47
C ASP A 575 1.55 12.07 -13.53
N ASP A 576 1.27 12.04 -12.23
CA ASP A 576 1.97 12.88 -11.26
C ASP A 576 3.40 12.40 -10.93
N TRP A 577 3.68 11.09 -11.08
CA TRP A 577 4.93 10.53 -10.56
C TRP A 577 5.65 9.53 -11.46
N ILE A 578 4.98 8.69 -12.26
CA ILE A 578 5.65 7.59 -12.99
C ILE A 578 6.61 8.16 -14.05
N SER A 579 6.13 9.05 -14.92
CA SER A 579 6.95 9.66 -15.98
C SER A 579 8.06 10.54 -15.39
N LYS A 580 7.80 11.23 -14.26
CA LYS A 580 8.80 12.05 -13.56
C LYS A 580 9.93 11.21 -12.96
N MET A 581 9.67 9.93 -12.67
CA MET A 581 10.67 8.97 -12.22
C MET A 581 11.41 8.29 -13.38
N GLY A 582 11.06 8.61 -14.63
CA GLY A 582 11.72 8.10 -15.84
C GLY A 582 11.23 6.73 -16.32
N ALA A 583 10.09 6.24 -15.84
CA ALA A 583 9.50 4.98 -16.30
C ALA A 583 8.48 5.22 -17.42
N PRO A 584 8.48 4.39 -18.49
CA PRO A 584 7.45 4.45 -19.52
C PRO A 584 6.09 4.00 -18.94
N VAL A 585 5.03 4.71 -19.28
CA VAL A 585 3.67 4.42 -18.81
C VAL A 585 2.63 4.73 -19.89
N SER A 586 1.60 3.88 -20.02
CA SER A 586 0.36 4.25 -20.69
C SER A 586 -0.60 4.82 -19.62
N LEU A 587 -0.97 6.07 -19.76
CA LEU A 587 -1.83 6.75 -18.77
C LEU A 587 -3.30 6.39 -18.94
N GLY A 588 -3.72 6.04 -20.17
CA GLY A 588 -5.07 5.63 -20.59
C GLY A 588 -5.15 4.18 -21.06
N LEU A 589 -6.17 3.87 -21.82
CA LEU A 589 -6.33 2.59 -22.51
C LEU A 589 -5.38 2.50 -23.70
N TYR A 590 -5.01 1.27 -24.11
CA TYR A 590 -4.06 1.03 -25.21
C TYR A 590 -4.70 1.10 -26.61
N ASN A 591 -6.01 0.90 -26.70
CA ASN A 591 -6.73 0.81 -27.95
C ASN A 591 -7.59 2.07 -28.24
N GLU A 592 -7.15 3.24 -27.78
CA GLU A 592 -7.72 4.54 -28.11
C GLU A 592 -7.03 5.15 -29.33
#